data_c028e157cc0de24b781a0fd2beb028a9
#
_entry.id   c028e157cc0de24b781a0fd2beb028a9
#
_cell.length_a   1.000
_cell.length_b   1.000
_cell.length_c   1.000
_cell.angle_alpha   90.00
_cell.angle_beta   90.00
_cell.angle_gamma   90.00
#
_symmetry.space_group_name_H-M   'P 1'
#
loop_
_entity.id
_entity.type
_entity.pdbx_description
1 polymer ?
#
loop_
_entity_poly.entity_id
_entity_poly.type
_entity_poly.pdbx_seq_one_letter_code
_entity_poly.pdbx_strand_id
1 'polypeptide(L)'
;MPKIVITDSDFENSDFEFAMARAANVEIAAFQGPKPQDIIHNAADADAIVTSYGTFTPEVFAALPNLQVVSRTGIGYDTIDVPAATKNKTAVCVVPGYGTEVVSDHAITLALC
;
A
#
# COMPACT_ATOMS: atom_id res chain seq x y z
N MET A 1 14.66 13.78 5.51
CA MET A 1 14.76 12.62 4.63
C MET A 1 13.38 12.02 4.50
N PRO A 2 12.88 11.81 3.30
CA PRO A 2 11.58 11.16 3.10
C PRO A 2 11.59 9.74 3.67
N LYS A 3 10.46 9.33 4.22
CA LYS A 3 10.29 8.01 4.84
C LYS A 3 9.18 7.23 4.17
N ILE A 4 9.52 6.03 3.70
CA ILE A 4 8.58 5.04 3.18
C ILE A 4 8.31 4.01 4.27
N VAL A 5 7.04 3.63 4.44
CA VAL A 5 6.66 2.56 5.36
C VAL A 5 5.88 1.50 4.59
N ILE A 6 6.31 0.24 4.72
CA ILE A 6 5.55 -0.93 4.26
C ILE A 6 4.70 -1.41 5.43
N THR A 7 3.37 -1.29 5.31
CA THR A 7 2.44 -1.63 6.40
C THR A 7 2.14 -3.12 6.49
N ASP A 8 2.18 -3.78 5.36
CA ASP A 8 1.94 -5.22 5.23
C ASP A 8 2.35 -5.66 3.83
N SER A 9 2.76 -6.91 3.72
CA SER A 9 3.12 -7.52 2.44
C SER A 9 2.78 -9.01 2.46
N ASP A 10 2.28 -9.52 1.35
CA ASP A 10 2.11 -10.94 1.08
C ASP A 10 3.26 -11.54 0.26
N PHE A 11 4.27 -10.75 -0.05
CA PHE A 11 5.51 -11.23 -0.64
C PHE A 11 6.42 -11.86 0.42
N GLU A 12 7.24 -12.81 0.00
CA GLU A 12 8.16 -13.53 0.88
C GLU A 12 9.15 -12.61 1.61
N ASN A 13 9.61 -11.55 0.91
CA ASN A 13 10.47 -10.52 1.47
C ASN A 13 10.26 -9.19 0.76
N SER A 14 10.88 -8.14 1.26
CA SER A 14 10.86 -6.78 0.69
C SER A 14 12.26 -6.31 0.27
N ASP A 15 13.14 -7.24 -0.09
CA ASP A 15 14.54 -6.93 -0.43
C ASP A 15 14.65 -5.96 -1.60
N PHE A 16 13.76 -6.07 -2.59
CA PHE A 16 13.72 -5.18 -3.74
C PHE A 16 13.38 -3.74 -3.32
N GLU A 17 12.35 -3.57 -2.52
CA GLU A 17 11.92 -2.26 -2.01
C GLU A 17 13.01 -1.61 -1.16
N PHE A 18 13.65 -2.38 -0.28
CA PHE A 18 14.76 -1.89 0.52
C PHE A 18 15.97 -1.51 -0.33
N ALA A 19 16.28 -2.29 -1.38
CA ALA A 19 17.38 -1.96 -2.31
C ALA A 19 17.09 -0.67 -3.08
N MET A 20 15.86 -0.49 -3.56
CA MET A 20 15.42 0.71 -4.28
C MET A 20 15.46 1.96 -3.38
N ALA A 21 14.95 1.85 -2.16
CA ALA A 21 14.98 2.95 -1.19
C ALA A 21 16.42 3.38 -0.85
N ARG A 22 17.30 2.39 -0.64
CA ARG A 22 18.72 2.64 -0.39
C ARG A 22 19.40 3.36 -1.57
N ALA A 23 19.11 2.92 -2.80
CA ALA A 23 19.63 3.56 -4.00
C ALA A 23 19.14 5.00 -4.17
N ALA A 24 17.90 5.28 -3.74
CA ALA A 24 17.30 6.60 -3.76
C ALA A 24 17.66 7.48 -2.55
N ASN A 25 18.42 6.95 -1.59
CA ASN A 25 18.74 7.62 -0.32
C ASN A 25 17.48 8.02 0.46
N VAL A 26 16.52 7.11 0.56
CA VAL A 26 15.24 7.27 1.26
C VAL A 26 15.19 6.31 2.44
N GLU A 27 14.70 6.76 3.58
CA GLU A 27 14.45 5.89 4.73
C GLU A 27 13.29 4.95 4.41
N ILE A 28 13.45 3.67 4.76
CA ILE A 28 12.40 2.67 4.61
C ILE A 28 12.28 1.81 5.86
N ALA A 29 11.05 1.56 6.29
CA ALA A 29 10.72 0.65 7.38
C ALA A 29 9.59 -0.28 6.95
N ALA A 30 9.52 -1.46 7.53
CA ALA A 30 8.45 -2.42 7.26
C ALA A 30 7.94 -3.04 8.56
N PHE A 31 6.64 -3.26 8.61
CA PHE A 31 6.00 -4.05 9.66
C PHE A 31 4.86 -4.87 9.05
N GLN A 32 4.22 -5.69 9.84
CA GLN A 32 3.08 -6.50 9.39
C GLN A 32 1.87 -6.18 10.25
N GLY A 33 1.05 -5.23 9.81
CA GLY A 33 -0.12 -4.74 10.53
C GLY A 33 -1.07 -3.95 9.63
N PRO A 34 -2.04 -4.63 8.96
CA PRO A 34 -2.95 -3.98 8.03
C PRO A 34 -4.12 -3.24 8.71
N LYS A 35 -4.26 -3.35 10.02
CA LYS A 35 -5.35 -2.69 10.75
C LYS A 35 -5.11 -1.19 10.91
N PRO A 36 -6.19 -0.37 10.96
CA PRO A 36 -6.06 1.07 11.12
C PRO A 36 -5.18 1.50 12.30
N GLN A 37 -5.32 0.86 13.46
CA GLN A 37 -4.53 1.19 14.65
C GLN A 37 -3.04 0.91 14.47
N ASP A 38 -2.70 -0.20 13.80
CA ASP A 38 -1.32 -0.57 13.52
C ASP A 38 -0.66 0.45 12.60
N ILE A 39 -1.40 0.88 11.57
CA ILE A 39 -0.94 1.90 10.61
C ILE A 39 -0.71 3.24 11.33
N ILE A 40 -1.67 3.69 12.14
CA ILE A 40 -1.56 4.93 12.90
C ILE A 40 -0.35 4.88 13.83
N HIS A 41 -0.14 3.75 14.51
CA HIS A 41 0.95 3.61 15.51
C HIS A 41 2.34 3.56 14.85
N ASN A 42 2.47 2.83 13.74
CA ASN A 42 3.78 2.52 13.16
C ASN A 42 4.17 3.39 11.97
N ALA A 43 3.24 4.12 11.37
CA ALA A 43 3.47 4.92 10.18
C ALA A 43 3.19 6.43 10.39
N ALA A 44 3.13 6.89 11.63
CA ALA A 44 2.76 8.27 11.97
C ALA A 44 3.64 9.34 11.29
N ASP A 45 4.89 9.03 11.01
CA ASP A 45 5.89 9.91 10.38
C ASP A 45 6.18 9.55 8.91
N ALA A 46 5.34 8.71 8.29
CA ALA A 46 5.53 8.32 6.90
C ALA A 46 5.16 9.44 5.92
N ASP A 47 6.00 9.62 4.90
CA ASP A 47 5.70 10.44 3.72
C ASP A 47 5.02 9.60 2.63
N ALA A 48 5.34 8.31 2.57
CA ALA A 48 4.78 7.36 1.62
C ALA A 48 4.52 6.01 2.28
N ILE A 49 3.47 5.33 1.86
CA ILE A 49 3.12 3.98 2.33
C ILE A 49 2.98 3.03 1.15
N VAL A 50 3.55 1.83 1.31
CA VAL A 50 3.28 0.66 0.46
C VAL A 50 2.45 -0.33 1.27
N THR A 51 1.36 -0.82 0.71
CA THR A 51 0.42 -1.71 1.40
C THR A 51 -0.13 -2.78 0.47
N SER A 52 -0.39 -3.97 0.98
CA SER A 52 -1.13 -5.02 0.27
C SER A 52 -2.61 -5.03 0.66
N TYR A 53 -2.91 -5.04 1.94
CA TYR A 53 -4.27 -5.17 2.49
C TYR A 53 -4.61 -4.13 3.56
N GLY A 54 -3.79 -3.12 3.75
CA GLY A 54 -4.00 -2.09 4.76
C GLY A 54 -5.34 -1.38 4.62
N THR A 55 -6.01 -1.15 5.74
CA THR A 55 -7.29 -0.44 5.80
C THR A 55 -7.06 1.02 6.14
N PHE A 56 -7.34 1.89 5.19
CA PHE A 56 -7.13 3.33 5.28
C PHE A 56 -8.47 4.05 5.43
N THR A 57 -8.85 4.29 6.66
CA THR A 57 -10.06 5.02 7.05
C THR A 57 -9.80 6.54 7.11
N PRO A 58 -10.85 7.39 7.19
CA PRO A 58 -10.66 8.82 7.43
C PRO A 58 -9.80 9.14 8.65
N GLU A 59 -9.91 8.34 9.72
CA GLU A 59 -9.12 8.51 10.95
C GLU A 59 -7.64 8.23 10.71
N VAL A 60 -7.32 7.24 9.86
CA VAL A 60 -5.93 6.94 9.47
C VAL A 60 -5.33 8.13 8.73
N PHE A 61 -6.02 8.68 7.74
CA PHE A 61 -5.53 9.84 7.00
C PHE A 61 -5.39 11.08 7.92
N ALA A 62 -6.31 11.30 8.83
CA ALA A 62 -6.21 12.39 9.80
C ALA A 62 -5.00 12.26 10.73
N ALA A 63 -4.60 11.04 11.06
CA ALA A 63 -3.43 10.76 11.91
C ALA A 63 -2.10 10.84 11.14
N LEU A 64 -2.12 10.89 9.79
CA LEU A 64 -0.95 10.89 8.92
C LEU A 64 -0.89 12.16 8.07
N PRO A 65 -0.72 13.35 8.67
CA PRO A 65 -0.84 14.63 7.96
C PRO A 65 0.27 14.86 6.91
N ASN A 66 1.40 14.18 7.02
CA ASN A 66 2.52 14.28 6.08
C ASN A 66 2.45 13.27 4.93
N LEU A 67 1.50 12.36 4.96
CA LEU A 67 1.38 11.29 3.99
C LEU A 67 1.01 11.85 2.60
N GLN A 68 1.90 11.66 1.64
CA GLN A 68 1.75 12.17 0.27
C GLN A 68 1.21 11.11 -0.69
N VAL A 69 1.54 9.83 -0.46
CA VAL A 69 1.12 8.75 -1.35
C VAL A 69 0.91 7.43 -0.60
N VAL A 70 -0.14 6.72 -0.99
CA VAL A 70 -0.37 5.32 -0.64
C VAL A 70 -0.33 4.51 -1.93
N SER A 71 0.58 3.56 -2.01
CA SER A 71 0.71 2.64 -3.14
C SER A 71 0.28 1.24 -2.72
N ARG A 72 -0.78 0.74 -3.33
CA ARG A 72 -1.22 -0.63 -3.12
C ARG A 72 -0.54 -1.58 -4.10
N THR A 73 -0.10 -2.73 -3.63
CA THR A 73 0.54 -3.78 -4.45
C THR A 73 -0.47 -4.64 -5.20
N GLY A 74 -1.63 -4.12 -5.49
CA GLY A 74 -2.72 -4.78 -6.21
C GLY A 74 -3.53 -3.80 -7.03
N ILE A 75 -4.61 -4.28 -7.64
CA ILE A 75 -5.47 -3.47 -8.51
C ILE A 75 -6.67 -2.85 -7.76
N GLY A 76 -7.28 -3.57 -6.80
CA GLY A 76 -8.41 -3.09 -6.03
C GLY A 76 -8.01 -2.04 -5.00
N TYR A 77 -8.91 -1.14 -4.64
CA TYR A 77 -8.68 -0.10 -3.64
C TYR A 77 -9.87 0.10 -2.70
N ASP A 78 -10.67 -0.91 -2.53
CA ASP A 78 -11.86 -0.93 -1.66
C ASP A 78 -11.52 -0.80 -0.17
N THR A 79 -10.29 -1.11 0.24
CA THR A 79 -9.80 -0.91 1.61
C THR A 79 -9.28 0.50 1.88
N ILE A 80 -9.25 1.37 0.87
CA ILE A 80 -8.73 2.74 0.96
C ILE A 80 -9.87 3.72 0.73
N ASP A 81 -10.14 4.58 1.71
CA ASP A 81 -11.11 5.67 1.57
C ASP A 81 -10.52 6.77 0.68
N VAL A 82 -10.80 6.71 -0.63
CA VAL A 82 -10.26 7.66 -1.62
C VAL A 82 -10.74 9.10 -1.37
N PRO A 83 -12.02 9.38 -1.04
CA PRO A 83 -12.44 10.73 -0.65
C PRO A 83 -11.65 11.30 0.53
N ALA A 84 -11.38 10.49 1.56
CA ALA A 84 -10.55 10.91 2.70
C ALA A 84 -9.09 11.15 2.30
N ALA A 85 -8.53 10.32 1.43
CA ALA A 85 -7.19 10.52 0.87
C ALA A 85 -7.10 11.86 0.12
N THR A 86 -8.08 12.16 -0.72
CA THR A 86 -8.17 13.44 -1.46
C THR A 86 -8.21 14.62 -0.52
N LYS A 87 -9.01 14.54 0.53
CA LYS A 87 -9.11 15.60 1.56
C LYS A 87 -7.77 15.81 2.29
N ASN A 88 -7.01 14.74 2.51
CA ASN A 88 -5.66 14.78 3.09
C ASN A 88 -4.56 15.15 2.08
N LYS A 89 -4.91 15.37 0.80
CA LYS A 89 -3.97 15.61 -0.30
C LYS A 89 -3.00 14.45 -0.54
N THR A 90 -3.45 13.22 -0.27
CA THR A 90 -2.70 11.99 -0.46
C THR A 90 -3.10 11.33 -1.78
N ALA A 91 -2.13 11.04 -2.64
CA ALA A 91 -2.37 10.28 -3.86
C ALA A 91 -2.54 8.79 -3.53
N VAL A 92 -3.46 8.13 -4.22
CA VAL A 92 -3.66 6.68 -4.13
C VAL A 92 -3.26 6.04 -5.45
N CYS A 93 -2.32 5.11 -5.40
CA CYS A 93 -1.79 4.40 -6.56
C CYS A 93 -2.10 2.91 -6.46
N VAL A 94 -2.39 2.30 -7.60
CA VAL A 94 -2.62 0.85 -7.75
C VAL A 94 -1.83 0.32 -8.94
N VAL A 95 -1.81 -1.01 -9.12
CA VAL A 95 -1.14 -1.68 -10.24
C VAL A 95 -2.21 -2.22 -11.20
N PRO A 96 -2.68 -1.43 -12.19
CA PRO A 96 -3.74 -1.86 -13.08
C PRO A 96 -3.25 -2.91 -14.09
N GLY A 97 -4.10 -3.87 -14.42
CA GLY A 97 -3.90 -4.80 -15.53
C GLY A 97 -2.89 -5.92 -15.35
N TYR A 98 -2.18 -5.99 -14.25
CA TYR A 98 -1.10 -6.98 -14.06
C TYR A 98 -1.59 -8.43 -14.04
N GLY A 99 -2.80 -8.70 -13.61
CA GLY A 99 -3.34 -10.05 -13.43
C GLY A 99 -4.52 -10.39 -14.35
N THR A 100 -4.91 -9.51 -15.24
CA THR A 100 -6.13 -9.66 -16.06
C THR A 100 -6.14 -10.94 -16.86
N GLU A 101 -5.10 -11.23 -17.61
CA GLU A 101 -5.00 -12.43 -18.46
C GLU A 101 -4.91 -13.70 -17.61
N VAL A 102 -4.05 -13.71 -16.60
CA VAL A 102 -3.85 -14.88 -15.72
C VAL A 102 -5.14 -15.24 -14.98
N VAL A 103 -5.83 -14.26 -14.44
CA VAL A 103 -7.08 -14.48 -13.71
C VAL A 103 -8.19 -14.96 -14.64
N SER A 104 -8.33 -14.36 -15.81
CA SER A 104 -9.37 -14.75 -16.78
C SER A 104 -9.13 -16.15 -17.34
N ASP A 105 -7.90 -16.50 -17.66
CA ASP A 105 -7.54 -17.84 -18.14
C ASP A 105 -7.81 -18.91 -17.08
N HIS A 106 -7.47 -18.61 -15.83
CA HIS A 106 -7.73 -19.52 -14.72
C HIS A 106 -9.23 -19.69 -14.45
N ALA A 107 -10.00 -18.59 -14.50
CA ALA A 107 -11.45 -18.64 -14.34
C ALA A 107 -12.13 -19.49 -15.41
N ILE A 108 -11.73 -19.36 -16.67
CA ILE A 108 -12.24 -20.19 -17.77
C ILE A 108 -11.83 -21.64 -17.57
N THR A 109 -10.59 -21.91 -17.18
CA THR A 109 -10.10 -23.26 -16.90
C THR A 109 -10.94 -23.92 -15.82
N LEU A 110 -11.23 -23.25 -14.72
CA LEU A 110 -12.08 -23.78 -13.65
C LEU A 110 -13.52 -24.04 -14.12
N ALA A 111 -14.06 -23.18 -15.00
CA ALA A 111 -15.39 -23.37 -15.55
C ALA A 111 -15.50 -24.58 -16.47
N LEU A 112 -14.39 -24.99 -17.11
CA LEU A 112 -14.31 -26.15 -18.00
C LEU A 112 -14.00 -27.46 -17.27
N CYS A 113 -13.59 -27.41 -16.01
CA CYS A 113 -13.39 -28.59 -15.17
C CYS A 113 -14.70 -28.99 -14.49
#